data_1db4203dd88628fe56a06b637df86232
#
_entry.id   1db4203dd88628fe56a06b637df86232
#
_cell.length_a   1.000
_cell.length_b   1.000
_cell.length_c   1.000
_cell.angle_alpha   90.00
_cell.angle_beta   90.00
_cell.angle_gamma   90.00
#
_symmetry.space_group_name_H-M   'P 1'
#
loop_
_entity.id
_entity.type
_entity.pdbx_description
1 polymer ?
#
loop_
_entity_poly.entity_id
_entity_poly.type
_entity_poly.pdbx_seq_one_letter_code
_entity_poly.pdbx_strand_id
1 'polypeptide(L)'
;MKNRFKLIEGEEVLLTKSPSPVGFMSMYALGLIVFGLHMLFWKPDALLNENSGGIAKFIVWVMGLGGSKLPFGFVLVMATLTWFNRMMNTSTSGKWVTVWLLLATLLPVLIQIDGLIALVRDVFSDADVEPFLGWKYNFLISGLALTLSYWALVFYYQRSFDYAITSNAVIFKHAFLLSRAHRRILFDRISEVQVERTPFGTMTGFATLTILTDSGVGIVEESVGGSVGVSPNLAENENDTSVEKAGKGFLKSFFALMFYQRTIKTVRPDPKHCFYKIRGWEDTKTLLNEMHKKHSQSTKLDNLAEILTQQNEGQE
;
A
#
# COMPACT_ATOMS: atom_id res chain seq x y z
N MET A 1 17.15 25.25 5.55
CA MET A 1 16.93 24.18 4.58
C MET A 1 18.11 23.21 4.45
N LYS A 2 19.37 23.66 4.55
CA LYS A 2 20.57 22.78 4.43
C LYS A 2 20.52 21.52 5.33
N ASN A 3 20.09 21.65 6.58
CA ASN A 3 20.05 20.51 7.52
C ASN A 3 18.96 19.45 7.21
N ARG A 4 17.95 19.78 6.37
CA ARG A 4 16.85 18.86 6.08
C ARG A 4 17.29 17.74 5.10
N PHE A 5 18.16 18.04 4.15
CA PHE A 5 18.55 17.12 3.07
C PHE A 5 20.01 16.64 3.14
N LYS A 6 20.79 17.00 4.17
CA LYS A 6 22.21 16.62 4.29
C LYS A 6 23.00 16.91 3.00
N LEU A 7 23.02 18.17 2.60
CA LEU A 7 23.72 18.62 1.39
C LEU A 7 25.24 18.54 1.53
N ILE A 8 25.93 18.33 0.42
CA ILE A 8 27.38 18.42 0.32
C ILE A 8 27.78 19.91 0.30
N GLU A 9 29.04 20.21 0.64
CA GLU A 9 29.56 21.54 0.61
C GLU A 9 29.50 22.12 -0.82
N GLY A 10 29.01 23.34 -0.97
CA GLY A 10 28.75 23.95 -2.27
C GLY A 10 27.50 23.52 -3.01
N GLU A 11 26.70 22.60 -2.45
CA GLU A 11 25.44 22.15 -3.06
C GLU A 11 24.28 23.05 -2.66
N GLU A 12 23.44 23.44 -3.64
CA GLU A 12 22.27 24.26 -3.45
C GLU A 12 20.98 23.51 -3.81
N VAL A 13 19.91 23.76 -3.06
CA VAL A 13 18.59 23.22 -3.35
C VAL A 13 17.90 24.14 -4.36
N LEU A 14 17.61 23.62 -5.54
CA LEU A 14 16.94 24.34 -6.61
C LEU A 14 15.42 24.24 -6.48
N LEU A 15 14.91 23.06 -6.14
CA LEU A 15 13.47 22.81 -6.03
C LEU A 15 13.21 21.81 -4.91
N THR A 16 12.13 22.05 -4.15
CA THR A 16 11.59 21.08 -3.18
C THR A 16 10.16 20.72 -3.53
N LYS A 17 9.83 19.46 -3.45
CA LYS A 17 8.48 18.92 -3.68
C LYS A 17 8.09 17.92 -2.60
N SER A 18 6.81 17.74 -2.44
CA SER A 18 6.20 16.71 -1.61
C SER A 18 4.99 16.13 -2.31
N PRO A 19 4.58 14.90 -2.00
CA PRO A 19 3.41 14.29 -2.60
C PRO A 19 2.14 15.08 -2.33
N SER A 20 1.25 15.14 -3.32
CA SER A 20 -0.08 15.73 -3.13
C SER A 20 -0.95 14.87 -2.19
N PRO A 21 -1.74 15.48 -1.27
CA PRO A 21 -2.70 14.74 -0.45
C PRO A 21 -3.64 13.85 -1.24
N VAL A 22 -4.10 14.35 -2.37
CA VAL A 22 -4.99 13.61 -3.29
C VAL A 22 -4.35 12.31 -3.79
N GLY A 23 -3.02 12.25 -3.82
CA GLY A 23 -2.28 11.04 -4.17
C GLY A 23 -2.52 9.85 -3.23
N PHE A 24 -2.94 10.11 -1.99
CA PHE A 24 -3.21 9.10 -0.96
C PHE A 24 -4.71 8.84 -0.73
N MET A 25 -5.58 9.31 -1.64
CA MET A 25 -7.04 9.19 -1.52
C MET A 25 -7.49 7.73 -1.34
N SER A 26 -6.83 6.77 -2.01
CA SER A 26 -7.13 5.34 -1.87
C SER A 26 -6.94 4.84 -0.43
N MET A 27 -5.96 5.39 0.29
CA MET A 27 -5.74 5.04 1.70
C MET A 27 -6.82 5.65 2.59
N TYR A 28 -7.21 6.90 2.36
CA TYR A 28 -8.35 7.50 3.08
C TYR A 28 -9.65 6.76 2.82
N ALA A 29 -9.89 6.34 1.57
CA ALA A 29 -11.04 5.52 1.20
C ALA A 29 -11.07 4.17 1.91
N LEU A 30 -9.90 3.51 2.10
CA LEU A 30 -9.80 2.28 2.88
C LEU A 30 -10.27 2.49 4.33
N GLY A 31 -9.91 3.61 4.95
CA GLY A 31 -10.42 3.99 6.28
C GLY A 31 -11.94 4.14 6.31
N LEU A 32 -12.54 4.75 5.27
CA LEU A 32 -14.01 4.82 5.13
C LEU A 32 -14.65 3.45 4.99
N ILE A 33 -14.03 2.54 4.23
CA ILE A 33 -14.52 1.16 4.09
C ILE A 33 -14.53 0.46 5.45
N VAL A 34 -13.44 0.57 6.22
CA VAL A 34 -13.36 -0.01 7.57
C VAL A 34 -14.43 0.59 8.48
N PHE A 35 -14.65 1.90 8.44
CA PHE A 35 -15.73 2.55 9.19
C PHE A 35 -17.10 2.05 8.75
N GLY A 36 -17.35 1.97 7.45
CA GLY A 36 -18.59 1.44 6.89
C GLY A 36 -18.89 0.03 7.37
N LEU A 37 -17.88 -0.85 7.41
CA LEU A 37 -18.02 -2.20 7.97
C LEU A 37 -18.41 -2.16 9.45
N HIS A 38 -17.79 -1.32 10.27
CA HIS A 38 -18.17 -1.17 11.66
C HIS A 38 -19.62 -0.67 11.82
N MET A 39 -20.05 0.28 10.98
CA MET A 39 -21.42 0.78 10.98
C MET A 39 -22.43 -0.30 10.59
N LEU A 40 -22.11 -1.14 9.62
CA LEU A 40 -22.95 -2.28 9.25
C LEU A 40 -23.15 -3.24 10.42
N PHE A 41 -22.08 -3.58 11.13
CA PHE A 41 -22.15 -4.49 12.29
C PHE A 41 -22.75 -3.83 13.55
N TRP A 42 -22.81 -2.51 13.60
CA TRP A 42 -23.48 -1.79 14.68
C TRP A 42 -25.01 -1.87 14.58
N LYS A 43 -25.56 -1.81 13.35
CA LYS A 43 -27.01 -1.90 13.09
C LYS A 43 -27.30 -2.84 11.93
N PRO A 44 -27.17 -4.15 12.11
CA PRO A 44 -27.39 -5.13 11.05
C PRO A 44 -28.85 -5.13 10.53
N ASP A 45 -29.80 -4.87 11.41
CA ASP A 45 -31.23 -4.86 11.08
C ASP A 45 -31.60 -3.74 10.08
N ALA A 46 -30.79 -2.68 9.98
CA ALA A 46 -31.02 -1.63 9.00
C ALA A 46 -30.89 -2.10 7.53
N LEU A 47 -30.28 -3.27 7.31
CA LEU A 47 -30.15 -3.90 5.98
C LEU A 47 -31.35 -4.78 5.63
N LEU A 48 -32.22 -5.11 6.60
CA LEU A 48 -33.37 -5.99 6.41
C LEU A 48 -34.62 -5.16 6.30
N ASN A 49 -35.25 -5.21 5.13
CA ASN A 49 -36.62 -4.74 4.89
C ASN A 49 -37.49 -5.94 4.52
N GLU A 50 -38.81 -5.78 4.56
CA GLU A 50 -39.79 -6.84 4.20
C GLU A 50 -39.49 -7.48 2.82
N ASN A 51 -38.97 -6.68 1.87
CA ASN A 51 -38.64 -7.10 0.52
C ASN A 51 -37.12 -7.37 0.31
N SER A 52 -36.36 -7.61 1.39
CA SER A 52 -34.91 -7.82 1.26
C SER A 52 -34.59 -9.07 0.45
N GLY A 53 -33.76 -8.90 -0.60
CA GLY A 53 -33.30 -9.98 -1.46
C GLY A 53 -32.36 -10.95 -0.74
N GLY A 54 -32.07 -12.08 -1.40
CA GLY A 54 -31.21 -13.14 -0.84
C GLY A 54 -29.81 -12.66 -0.43
N ILE A 55 -29.26 -11.67 -1.13
CA ILE A 55 -27.93 -11.08 -0.81
C ILE A 55 -27.96 -10.39 0.56
N ALA A 56 -28.99 -9.58 0.86
CA ALA A 56 -29.10 -8.90 2.15
C ALA A 56 -29.24 -9.92 3.29
N LYS A 57 -30.06 -10.96 3.10
CA LYS A 57 -30.22 -12.05 4.07
C LYS A 57 -28.92 -12.80 4.30
N PHE A 58 -28.14 -13.07 3.24
CA PHE A 58 -26.84 -13.70 3.35
C PHE A 58 -25.83 -12.82 4.14
N ILE A 59 -25.79 -11.51 3.86
CA ILE A 59 -24.94 -10.56 4.59
C ILE A 59 -25.28 -10.59 6.08
N VAL A 60 -26.55 -10.47 6.43
CA VAL A 60 -26.98 -10.49 7.84
C VAL A 60 -26.70 -11.84 8.50
N TRP A 61 -26.84 -12.95 7.76
CA TRP A 61 -26.44 -14.27 8.26
C TRP A 61 -24.93 -14.32 8.57
N VAL A 62 -24.06 -13.82 7.67
CA VAL A 62 -22.60 -13.70 7.93
C VAL A 62 -22.34 -12.84 9.17
N MET A 63 -23.06 -11.73 9.30
CA MET A 63 -22.92 -10.83 10.45
C MET A 63 -23.30 -11.50 11.78
N GLY A 64 -24.26 -12.42 11.76
CA GLY A 64 -24.71 -13.20 12.92
C GLY A 64 -23.77 -14.34 13.32
N LEU A 65 -22.73 -14.64 12.53
CA LEU A 65 -21.80 -15.71 12.86
C LEU A 65 -21.07 -15.42 14.18
N GLY A 66 -21.06 -16.42 15.07
CA GLY A 66 -20.46 -16.32 16.42
C GLY A 66 -21.42 -15.83 17.50
N GLY A 67 -22.62 -15.40 17.13
CA GLY A 67 -23.67 -15.00 18.06
C GLY A 67 -23.26 -13.84 18.98
N SER A 68 -23.70 -13.89 20.23
CA SER A 68 -23.41 -12.85 21.23
C SER A 68 -22.03 -13.00 21.90
N LYS A 69 -21.39 -14.16 21.79
CA LYS A 69 -20.12 -14.47 22.49
C LYS A 69 -18.92 -13.82 21.79
N LEU A 70 -18.88 -13.88 20.46
CA LEU A 70 -17.78 -13.33 19.67
C LEU A 70 -18.29 -12.87 18.30
N PRO A 71 -17.94 -11.66 17.80
CA PRO A 71 -18.34 -11.19 16.48
C PRO A 71 -17.53 -11.85 15.35
N PHE A 72 -17.70 -13.16 15.17
CA PHE A 72 -16.91 -13.95 14.23
C PHE A 72 -17.10 -13.49 12.78
N GLY A 73 -18.34 -13.12 12.42
CA GLY A 73 -18.65 -12.58 11.10
C GLY A 73 -17.86 -11.31 10.78
N PHE A 74 -17.72 -10.40 11.75
CA PHE A 74 -16.89 -9.21 11.60
C PHE A 74 -15.42 -9.56 11.37
N VAL A 75 -14.88 -10.47 12.19
CA VAL A 75 -13.47 -10.91 12.06
C VAL A 75 -13.23 -11.51 10.67
N LEU A 76 -14.16 -12.33 10.17
CA LEU A 76 -14.07 -12.95 8.86
C LEU A 76 -14.08 -11.91 7.73
N VAL A 77 -14.99 -10.94 7.78
CA VAL A 77 -15.09 -9.87 6.77
C VAL A 77 -13.84 -8.99 6.79
N MET A 78 -13.36 -8.60 7.98
CA MET A 78 -12.15 -7.80 8.13
C MET A 78 -10.88 -8.57 7.70
N ALA A 79 -10.79 -9.86 7.99
CA ALA A 79 -9.70 -10.72 7.53
C ALA A 79 -9.70 -10.82 5.99
N THR A 80 -10.88 -10.96 5.38
CA THR A 80 -11.04 -10.96 3.92
C THR A 80 -10.62 -9.63 3.32
N LEU A 81 -11.03 -8.50 3.91
CA LEU A 81 -10.59 -7.17 3.48
C LEU A 81 -9.06 -7.01 3.59
N THR A 82 -8.49 -7.47 4.68
CA THR A 82 -7.03 -7.43 4.91
C THR A 82 -6.28 -8.25 3.87
N TRP A 83 -6.76 -9.46 3.62
CA TRP A 83 -6.21 -10.33 2.58
C TRP A 83 -6.32 -9.70 1.19
N PHE A 84 -7.51 -9.19 0.84
CA PHE A 84 -7.75 -8.53 -0.45
C PHE A 84 -6.86 -7.29 -0.64
N ASN A 85 -6.76 -6.42 0.39
CA ASN A 85 -5.86 -5.26 0.35
C ASN A 85 -4.40 -5.67 0.12
N ARG A 86 -3.96 -6.76 0.75
CA ARG A 86 -2.60 -7.29 0.57
C ARG A 86 -2.41 -7.89 -0.81
N MET A 87 -3.37 -8.69 -1.30
CA MET A 87 -3.29 -9.36 -2.60
C MET A 87 -3.30 -8.35 -3.75
N MET A 88 -4.21 -7.38 -3.72
CA MET A 88 -4.32 -6.35 -4.75
C MET A 88 -3.28 -5.24 -4.59
N ASN A 89 -2.52 -5.24 -3.49
CA ASN A 89 -1.55 -4.20 -3.17
C ASN A 89 -2.11 -2.79 -3.41
N THR A 90 -3.35 -2.57 -2.97
CA THR A 90 -4.12 -1.35 -3.23
C THR A 90 -3.53 -0.12 -2.55
N SER A 91 -2.71 -0.33 -1.53
CA SER A 91 -2.03 0.74 -0.81
C SER A 91 -0.52 0.70 -1.05
N THR A 92 0.04 1.79 -1.52
CA THR A 92 1.49 1.98 -1.69
C THR A 92 2.25 2.16 -0.37
N SER A 93 1.59 1.86 0.74
CA SER A 93 2.04 2.17 2.11
C SER A 93 2.99 1.14 2.70
N GLY A 94 3.15 -0.01 2.06
CA GLY A 94 3.95 -1.10 2.60
C GLY A 94 3.23 -1.86 3.74
N LYS A 95 4.03 -2.46 4.61
CA LYS A 95 3.55 -3.42 5.62
C LYS A 95 2.69 -2.81 6.73
N TRP A 96 2.80 -1.50 7.02
CA TRP A 96 2.14 -0.90 8.17
C TRP A 96 0.60 -0.88 8.06
N VAL A 97 0.05 -0.70 6.86
CA VAL A 97 -1.42 -0.78 6.64
C VAL A 97 -1.93 -2.19 6.91
N THR A 98 -1.19 -3.20 6.46
CA THR A 98 -1.56 -4.61 6.74
C THR A 98 -1.54 -4.88 8.23
N VAL A 99 -0.51 -4.42 8.95
CA VAL A 99 -0.43 -4.56 10.42
C VAL A 99 -1.60 -3.84 11.09
N TRP A 100 -1.92 -2.63 10.66
CA TRP A 100 -3.05 -1.88 11.22
C TRP A 100 -4.39 -2.60 10.96
N LEU A 101 -4.63 -3.12 9.74
CA LEU A 101 -5.82 -3.90 9.41
C LEU A 101 -5.92 -5.19 10.24
N LEU A 102 -4.79 -5.89 10.46
CA LEU A 102 -4.75 -7.05 11.33
C LEU A 102 -5.09 -6.70 12.78
N LEU A 103 -4.56 -5.59 13.30
CA LEU A 103 -4.92 -5.10 14.64
C LEU A 103 -6.42 -4.78 14.73
N ALA A 104 -6.98 -4.09 13.72
CA ALA A 104 -8.40 -3.80 13.66
C ALA A 104 -9.27 -5.08 13.59
N THR A 105 -8.79 -6.12 12.89
CA THR A 105 -9.45 -7.43 12.80
C THR A 105 -9.45 -8.17 14.13
N LEU A 106 -8.33 -8.13 14.86
CA LEU A 106 -8.16 -8.85 16.12
C LEU A 106 -8.75 -8.11 17.32
N LEU A 107 -8.95 -6.80 17.24
CA LEU A 107 -9.40 -5.97 18.35
C LEU A 107 -10.72 -6.46 19.00
N PRO A 108 -11.76 -6.86 18.25
CA PRO A 108 -12.98 -7.41 18.87
C PRO A 108 -12.71 -8.69 19.66
N VAL A 109 -11.83 -9.54 19.18
CA VAL A 109 -11.44 -10.79 19.86
C VAL A 109 -10.70 -10.50 21.15
N LEU A 110 -9.79 -9.53 21.12
CA LEU A 110 -9.03 -9.11 22.31
C LEU A 110 -9.91 -8.46 23.37
N ILE A 111 -10.89 -7.66 22.97
CA ILE A 111 -11.82 -7.01 23.90
C ILE A 111 -12.82 -8.03 24.47
N GLN A 112 -13.28 -8.98 23.66
CA GLN A 112 -14.20 -10.03 24.05
C GLN A 112 -13.48 -11.38 24.30
N ILE A 113 -12.32 -11.33 24.94
CA ILE A 113 -11.53 -12.54 25.21
C ILE A 113 -12.31 -13.57 26.05
N ASP A 114 -13.18 -13.11 26.92
CA ASP A 114 -14.09 -13.98 27.69
C ASP A 114 -15.01 -14.79 26.79
N GLY A 115 -15.51 -14.17 25.70
CA GLY A 115 -16.31 -14.85 24.69
C GLY A 115 -15.52 -15.94 23.94
N LEU A 116 -14.25 -15.70 23.66
CA LEU A 116 -13.36 -16.70 23.08
C LEU A 116 -13.12 -17.86 24.06
N ILE A 117 -12.84 -17.57 25.32
CA ILE A 117 -12.64 -18.57 26.36
C ILE A 117 -13.92 -19.41 26.54
N ALA A 118 -15.08 -18.76 26.58
CA ALA A 118 -16.36 -19.45 26.69
C ALA A 118 -16.62 -20.37 25.47
N LEU A 119 -16.30 -19.90 24.25
CA LEU A 119 -16.47 -20.69 23.03
C LEU A 119 -15.55 -21.92 23.01
N VAL A 120 -14.30 -21.76 23.39
CA VAL A 120 -13.33 -22.88 23.48
C VAL A 120 -13.78 -23.87 24.54
N ARG A 121 -14.27 -23.38 25.69
CA ARG A 121 -14.74 -24.22 26.76
C ARG A 121 -15.99 -25.03 26.38
N ASP A 122 -16.97 -24.42 25.75
CA ASP A 122 -18.20 -25.12 25.30
C ASP A 122 -17.86 -26.35 24.43
N VAL A 123 -16.67 -26.37 23.79
CA VAL A 123 -16.19 -27.52 23.01
C VAL A 123 -15.61 -28.63 23.89
N PHE A 124 -15.07 -28.29 25.08
CA PHE A 124 -14.32 -29.23 25.92
C PHE A 124 -14.99 -29.52 27.27
N SER A 125 -15.96 -28.71 27.71
CA SER A 125 -16.58 -28.85 29.03
C SER A 125 -17.90 -28.08 29.11
N ASP A 126 -18.89 -28.65 29.78
CA ASP A 126 -20.22 -28.04 30.05
C ASP A 126 -20.23 -27.11 31.28
N ALA A 127 -19.06 -26.71 31.80
CA ALA A 127 -19.00 -25.90 33.01
C ALA A 127 -19.27 -24.42 32.73
N ASP A 128 -20.31 -23.85 33.33
CA ASP A 128 -20.57 -22.42 33.35
C ASP A 128 -19.48 -21.70 34.20
N VAL A 129 -18.79 -20.74 33.60
CA VAL A 129 -17.85 -19.90 34.29
C VAL A 129 -18.18 -18.44 34.02
N GLU A 130 -18.20 -17.67 35.09
CA GLU A 130 -18.43 -16.24 35.04
C GLU A 130 -17.34 -15.54 34.19
N PRO A 131 -17.73 -14.54 33.37
CA PRO A 131 -16.80 -13.80 32.54
C PRO A 131 -15.80 -13.03 33.41
N PHE A 132 -14.50 -13.07 33.05
CA PHE A 132 -13.42 -12.41 33.79
C PHE A 132 -13.46 -10.88 33.63
N LEU A 133 -13.70 -10.38 32.40
CA LEU A 133 -13.72 -8.96 32.09
C LEU A 133 -15.14 -8.42 31.78
N GLY A 134 -15.99 -9.25 31.18
CA GLY A 134 -17.36 -8.89 30.80
C GLY A 134 -17.46 -7.76 29.76
N TRP A 135 -16.37 -7.46 29.06
CA TRP A 135 -16.32 -6.36 28.10
C TRP A 135 -17.02 -6.73 26.80
N LYS A 136 -17.78 -5.76 26.27
CA LYS A 136 -18.44 -5.89 24.96
C LYS A 136 -17.83 -4.93 23.95
N TYR A 137 -17.57 -5.43 22.74
CA TYR A 137 -17.06 -4.61 21.66
C TYR A 137 -18.15 -3.66 21.15
N ASN A 138 -17.89 -2.36 21.19
CA ASN A 138 -18.79 -1.36 20.66
C ASN A 138 -18.33 -0.96 19.26
N PHE A 139 -19.06 -1.44 18.23
CA PHE A 139 -18.70 -1.20 16.83
C PHE A 139 -18.65 0.28 16.45
N LEU A 140 -19.57 1.11 16.98
CA LEU A 140 -19.58 2.53 16.62
C LEU A 140 -18.34 3.26 17.17
N ILE A 141 -18.10 3.12 18.47
CA ILE A 141 -16.98 3.81 19.14
C ILE A 141 -15.65 3.29 18.61
N SER A 142 -15.50 1.98 18.53
CA SER A 142 -14.26 1.36 18.03
C SER A 142 -14.03 1.68 16.56
N GLY A 143 -15.08 1.65 15.73
CA GLY A 143 -14.99 2.01 14.32
C GLY A 143 -14.56 3.46 14.11
N LEU A 144 -15.11 4.39 14.90
CA LEU A 144 -14.71 5.79 14.85
C LEU A 144 -13.26 5.99 15.31
N ALA A 145 -12.89 5.40 16.44
CA ALA A 145 -11.52 5.50 16.99
C ALA A 145 -10.47 4.90 16.05
N LEU A 146 -10.73 3.72 15.48
CA LEU A 146 -9.87 3.08 14.51
C LEU A 146 -9.74 3.92 13.23
N THR A 147 -10.84 4.42 12.69
CA THR A 147 -10.80 5.22 11.46
C THR A 147 -10.04 6.53 11.66
N LEU A 148 -10.29 7.25 12.76
CA LEU A 148 -9.56 8.48 13.07
C LEU A 148 -8.07 8.23 13.29
N SER A 149 -7.70 7.17 14.02
CA SER A 149 -6.30 6.78 14.21
C SER A 149 -5.62 6.42 12.89
N TYR A 150 -6.32 5.70 12.02
CA TYR A 150 -5.83 5.37 10.69
C TYR A 150 -5.61 6.60 9.82
N TRP A 151 -6.56 7.52 9.77
CA TRP A 151 -6.41 8.77 9.03
C TRP A 151 -5.30 9.65 9.56
N ALA A 152 -5.11 9.69 10.87
CA ALA A 152 -3.96 10.38 11.47
C ALA A 152 -2.63 9.75 11.01
N LEU A 153 -2.55 8.42 10.96
CA LEU A 153 -1.37 7.71 10.45
C LEU A 153 -1.16 7.95 8.95
N VAL A 154 -2.23 7.95 8.13
CA VAL A 154 -2.15 8.26 6.69
C VAL A 154 -1.65 9.69 6.48
N PHE A 155 -2.17 10.65 7.24
CA PHE A 155 -1.74 12.04 7.17
C PHE A 155 -0.25 12.20 7.56
N TYR A 156 0.18 11.53 8.63
CA TYR A 156 1.60 11.51 9.02
C TYR A 156 2.47 10.82 7.97
N TYR A 157 2.03 9.70 7.41
CA TYR A 157 2.72 8.99 6.33
C TYR A 157 2.90 9.86 5.10
N GLN A 158 1.85 10.54 4.65
CA GLN A 158 1.89 11.47 3.52
C GLN A 158 2.93 12.58 3.72
N ARG A 159 3.03 13.13 4.93
CA ARG A 159 3.98 14.20 5.25
C ARG A 159 5.40 13.71 5.50
N SER A 160 5.61 12.41 5.50
CA SER A 160 6.93 11.82 5.72
C SER A 160 7.85 11.83 4.48
N PHE A 161 7.32 12.23 3.33
CA PHE A 161 8.07 12.27 2.07
C PHE A 161 8.48 13.69 1.72
N ASP A 162 9.77 13.87 1.50
CA ASP A 162 10.38 15.10 1.03
C ASP A 162 11.25 14.81 -0.18
N TYR A 163 11.08 15.57 -1.24
CA TYR A 163 11.86 15.47 -2.48
C TYR A 163 12.60 16.77 -2.73
N ALA A 164 13.83 16.70 -3.18
CA ALA A 164 14.60 17.86 -3.57
C ALA A 164 15.37 17.60 -4.86
N ILE A 165 15.44 18.62 -5.69
CA ILE A 165 16.39 18.73 -6.80
C ILE A 165 17.43 19.74 -6.37
N THR A 166 18.68 19.32 -6.40
CA THR A 166 19.81 20.15 -6.04
C THR A 166 20.67 20.51 -7.27
N SER A 167 21.73 21.26 -7.10
CA SER A 167 22.66 21.54 -8.18
C SER A 167 23.36 20.29 -8.74
N ASN A 168 23.48 19.19 -7.97
CA ASN A 168 24.29 18.01 -8.34
C ASN A 168 23.50 16.70 -8.37
N ALA A 169 22.34 16.63 -7.70
CA ALA A 169 21.63 15.39 -7.49
C ALA A 169 20.14 15.58 -7.26
N VAL A 170 19.39 14.47 -7.38
CA VAL A 170 18.03 14.35 -6.90
C VAL A 170 18.03 13.60 -5.57
N ILE A 171 17.34 14.14 -4.58
CA ILE A 171 17.28 13.59 -3.23
C ILE A 171 15.85 13.21 -2.89
N PHE A 172 15.66 11.93 -2.52
CA PHE A 172 14.43 11.41 -1.96
C PHE A 172 14.64 11.12 -0.48
N LYS A 173 13.82 11.71 0.37
CA LYS A 173 13.85 11.50 1.81
C LYS A 173 12.50 10.99 2.28
N HIS A 174 12.54 9.97 3.11
CA HIS A 174 11.37 9.40 3.76
C HIS A 174 11.68 9.14 5.23
N ALA A 175 10.79 9.57 6.12
CA ALA A 175 10.95 9.38 7.56
C ALA A 175 9.58 9.12 8.19
N PHE A 176 9.19 7.86 8.27
CA PHE A 176 7.90 7.44 8.83
C PHE A 176 8.12 6.43 9.95
N LEU A 177 7.58 6.72 11.12
CA LEU A 177 7.77 5.93 12.36
C LEU A 177 9.27 5.62 12.59
N LEU A 178 9.62 4.34 12.58
CA LEU A 178 10.99 3.85 12.75
C LEU A 178 11.76 3.70 11.42
N SER A 179 11.06 3.77 10.27
CA SER A 179 11.67 3.62 8.95
C SER A 179 12.17 4.95 8.45
N ARG A 180 13.47 5.03 8.15
CA ARG A 180 14.10 6.20 7.53
C ARG A 180 14.83 5.76 6.29
N ALA A 181 14.55 6.43 5.17
CA ALA A 181 15.26 6.23 3.92
C ALA A 181 15.73 7.60 3.41
N HIS A 182 16.95 7.64 2.94
CA HIS A 182 17.53 8.79 2.29
C HIS A 182 18.25 8.26 1.05
N ARG A 183 17.81 8.71 -0.11
CA ARG A 183 18.38 8.31 -1.39
C ARG A 183 18.82 9.52 -2.15
N ARG A 184 20.00 9.44 -2.73
CA ARG A 184 20.60 10.45 -3.59
C ARG A 184 20.92 9.83 -4.94
N ILE A 185 20.44 10.44 -6.01
CA ILE A 185 20.73 10.02 -7.39
C ILE A 185 21.44 11.19 -8.07
N LEU A 186 22.67 10.96 -8.51
CA LEU A 186 23.44 11.95 -9.27
C LEU A 186 22.87 12.05 -10.68
N PHE A 187 22.95 13.23 -11.29
CA PHE A 187 22.40 13.46 -12.63
C PHE A 187 23.10 12.66 -13.72
N ASP A 188 24.38 12.35 -13.56
CA ASP A 188 25.15 11.51 -14.47
C ASP A 188 24.74 10.04 -14.48
N ARG A 189 23.94 9.62 -13.51
CA ARG A 189 23.40 8.25 -13.37
C ARG A 189 21.95 8.12 -13.83
N ILE A 190 21.34 9.20 -14.29
CA ILE A 190 19.96 9.18 -14.78
C ILE A 190 19.96 8.76 -16.24
N SER A 191 19.27 7.66 -16.54
CA SER A 191 19.08 7.20 -17.92
C SER A 191 17.84 7.83 -18.54
N GLU A 192 16.73 7.85 -17.78
CA GLU A 192 15.44 8.29 -18.29
C GLU A 192 14.58 8.89 -17.16
N VAL A 193 13.76 9.88 -17.52
CA VAL A 193 12.73 10.45 -16.65
C VAL A 193 11.35 10.12 -17.23
N GLN A 194 10.70 9.12 -16.66
CA GLN A 194 9.37 8.69 -17.06
C GLN A 194 8.30 9.47 -16.29
N VAL A 195 7.28 9.96 -17.02
CA VAL A 195 6.12 10.65 -16.44
C VAL A 195 4.89 9.79 -16.61
N GLU A 196 4.24 9.48 -15.50
CA GLU A 196 2.99 8.74 -15.49
C GLU A 196 1.86 9.62 -14.94
N ARG A 197 0.75 9.69 -15.68
CA ARG A 197 -0.45 10.42 -15.28
C ARG A 197 -1.64 9.48 -15.28
N THR A 198 -2.24 9.30 -14.12
CA THR A 198 -3.51 8.60 -14.02
C THR A 198 -4.66 9.50 -14.51
N PRO A 199 -5.82 8.95 -14.95
CA PRO A 199 -6.98 9.77 -15.32
C PRO A 199 -7.37 10.78 -14.22
N PHE A 200 -7.36 10.34 -12.98
CA PHE A 200 -7.60 11.20 -11.82
C PHE A 200 -6.50 12.26 -11.62
N GLY A 201 -5.24 11.92 -11.89
CA GLY A 201 -4.11 12.85 -11.90
C GLY A 201 -4.25 13.92 -12.97
N THR A 202 -4.80 13.57 -14.13
CA THR A 202 -5.07 14.53 -15.20
C THR A 202 -6.12 15.56 -14.77
N MET A 203 -7.19 15.13 -14.10
CA MET A 203 -8.24 16.01 -13.60
C MET A 203 -7.78 16.91 -12.44
N THR A 204 -6.89 16.41 -11.58
CA THR A 204 -6.44 17.10 -10.35
C THR A 204 -5.08 17.77 -10.48
N GLY A 205 -4.43 17.67 -11.64
CA GLY A 205 -3.17 18.37 -11.98
C GLY A 205 -1.92 17.78 -11.31
N PHE A 206 -1.90 16.48 -10.99
CA PHE A 206 -0.70 15.82 -10.48
C PHE A 206 -0.17 14.74 -11.44
N ALA A 207 1.13 14.50 -11.38
CA ALA A 207 1.79 13.38 -12.06
C ALA A 207 2.84 12.73 -11.15
N THR A 208 3.23 11.52 -11.51
CA THR A 208 4.35 10.82 -10.89
C THR A 208 5.52 10.83 -11.86
N LEU A 209 6.70 11.25 -11.40
CA LEU A 209 7.93 11.22 -12.18
C LEU A 209 8.85 10.15 -11.60
N THR A 210 9.11 9.13 -12.37
CA THR A 210 10.03 8.04 -12.02
C THR A 210 11.37 8.28 -12.71
N ILE A 211 12.44 8.22 -11.93
CA ILE A 211 13.80 8.34 -12.43
C ILE A 211 14.35 6.94 -12.58
N LEU A 212 14.66 6.56 -13.81
CA LEU A 212 15.35 5.33 -14.13
C LEU A 212 16.85 5.59 -14.19
N THR A 213 17.62 4.65 -13.67
CA THR A 213 19.10 4.71 -13.67
C THR A 213 19.63 3.48 -14.39
N ASP A 214 20.85 3.57 -14.93
CA ASP A 214 21.52 2.45 -15.62
C ASP A 214 21.67 1.20 -14.75
N SER A 215 21.70 1.38 -13.43
CA SER A 215 21.72 0.28 -12.47
C SER A 215 20.37 -0.41 -12.25
N GLY A 216 19.34 -0.09 -13.04
CA GLY A 216 17.99 -0.67 -12.93
C GLY A 216 17.19 -0.14 -11.73
N VAL A 217 17.62 0.93 -11.13
CA VAL A 217 16.87 1.61 -10.07
C VAL A 217 15.61 2.26 -10.65
N GLY A 218 14.47 2.05 -10.02
CA GLY A 218 13.14 2.44 -10.53
C GLY A 218 12.34 1.24 -11.06
N ILE A 219 13.02 0.11 -11.34
CA ILE A 219 12.35 -1.14 -11.71
C ILE A 219 12.10 -1.94 -10.43
N VAL A 220 10.85 -2.25 -10.17
CA VAL A 220 10.44 -3.08 -9.02
C VAL A 220 10.01 -4.44 -9.54
N GLU A 221 10.56 -5.50 -8.96
CA GLU A 221 10.04 -6.84 -9.17
C GLU A 221 8.80 -7.01 -8.28
N GLU A 222 7.65 -7.05 -8.90
CA GLU A 222 6.39 -7.30 -8.21
C GLU A 222 6.00 -8.77 -8.36
N SER A 223 5.99 -9.50 -7.26
CA SER A 223 5.35 -10.81 -7.19
C SER A 223 3.88 -10.61 -6.79
N VAL A 224 2.97 -10.78 -7.73
CA VAL A 224 1.54 -10.81 -7.46
C VAL A 224 1.16 -12.24 -7.12
N GLY A 225 0.79 -12.48 -5.88
CA GLY A 225 0.35 -13.78 -5.41
C GLY A 225 0.77 -14.07 -3.96
N GLY A 226 -0.07 -14.78 -3.23
CA GLY A 226 0.26 -15.27 -1.89
C GLY A 226 1.13 -16.53 -2.00
N SER A 227 2.42 -16.44 -1.70
CA SER A 227 3.23 -17.63 -1.51
C SER A 227 2.94 -18.26 -0.16
N VAL A 228 1.99 -19.15 -0.09
CA VAL A 228 2.02 -20.24 0.87
C VAL A 228 2.46 -21.45 0.05
N GLY A 229 3.63 -21.99 0.34
CA GLY A 229 4.22 -23.13 -0.37
C GLY A 229 3.50 -24.46 -0.12
N VAL A 230 2.18 -24.42 -0.11
CA VAL A 230 1.31 -25.57 -0.03
C VAL A 230 0.62 -25.66 -1.38
N SER A 231 1.26 -26.41 -2.29
CA SER A 231 0.50 -27.01 -3.39
C SER A 231 -0.41 -28.06 -2.73
N PRO A 232 -1.72 -27.90 -2.68
CA PRO A 232 -2.57 -28.98 -2.22
C PRO A 232 -2.50 -30.06 -3.29
N ASN A 233 -1.68 -31.08 -3.06
CA ASN A 233 -1.78 -32.36 -3.77
C ASN A 233 -3.12 -32.99 -3.34
N LEU A 234 -4.22 -32.49 -3.90
CA LEU A 234 -5.49 -33.18 -3.88
C LEU A 234 -5.34 -34.34 -4.87
N ALA A 235 -4.86 -35.48 -4.36
CA ALA A 235 -4.78 -36.71 -5.13
C ALA A 235 -6.18 -37.03 -5.63
N GLU A 236 -6.34 -37.14 -6.94
CA GLU A 236 -7.55 -37.71 -7.55
C GLU A 236 -7.53 -39.21 -7.29
N ASN A 237 -8.45 -39.68 -6.44
CA ASN A 237 -8.70 -41.10 -6.32
C ASN A 237 -9.64 -41.52 -7.45
N GLU A 238 -9.30 -42.62 -8.12
CA GLU A 238 -10.11 -43.16 -9.24
C GLU A 238 -11.53 -43.53 -8.84
N ASN A 239 -11.82 -43.70 -7.55
CA ASN A 239 -13.12 -44.05 -6.97
C ASN A 239 -14.00 -42.83 -6.58
N ASP A 240 -13.58 -41.60 -6.85
CA ASP A 240 -14.36 -40.43 -6.49
C ASP A 240 -15.60 -40.28 -7.36
N THR A 241 -16.74 -39.96 -6.75
CA THR A 241 -17.99 -39.67 -7.46
C THR A 241 -17.85 -38.40 -8.30
N SER A 242 -18.66 -38.28 -9.37
CA SER A 242 -18.61 -37.13 -10.30
C SER A 242 -18.75 -35.77 -9.58
N VAL A 243 -19.52 -35.74 -8.47
CA VAL A 243 -19.73 -34.53 -7.66
C VAL A 243 -18.47 -34.21 -6.84
N GLU A 244 -17.78 -35.22 -6.30
CA GLU A 244 -16.53 -35.04 -5.54
C GLU A 244 -15.39 -34.61 -6.46
N LYS A 245 -15.32 -35.17 -7.69
CA LYS A 245 -14.37 -34.72 -8.71
C LYS A 245 -14.58 -33.26 -9.11
N ALA A 246 -15.84 -32.84 -9.28
CA ALA A 246 -16.18 -31.45 -9.58
C ALA A 246 -15.85 -30.54 -8.40
N GLY A 247 -16.12 -30.94 -7.15
CA GLY A 247 -15.77 -30.19 -5.94
C GLY A 247 -14.25 -30.04 -5.75
N LYS A 248 -13.50 -31.13 -5.92
CA LYS A 248 -12.03 -31.10 -5.86
C LYS A 248 -11.43 -30.27 -6.99
N GLY A 249 -11.99 -30.35 -8.22
CA GLY A 249 -11.59 -29.54 -9.35
C GLY A 249 -11.84 -28.04 -9.11
N PHE A 250 -13.00 -27.69 -8.56
CA PHE A 250 -13.33 -26.32 -8.17
C PHE A 250 -12.39 -25.79 -7.09
N LEU A 251 -12.14 -26.57 -6.03
CA LEU A 251 -11.21 -26.22 -4.95
C LEU A 251 -9.80 -26.04 -5.50
N LYS A 252 -9.32 -26.96 -6.35
CA LYS A 252 -8.00 -26.89 -6.99
C LYS A 252 -7.87 -25.63 -7.86
N SER A 253 -8.91 -25.31 -8.65
CA SER A 253 -8.93 -24.10 -9.49
C SER A 253 -9.01 -22.83 -8.64
N PHE A 254 -9.81 -22.84 -7.55
CA PHE A 254 -9.90 -21.75 -6.61
C PHE A 254 -8.57 -21.51 -5.89
N PHE A 255 -7.92 -22.57 -5.39
CA PHE A 255 -6.59 -22.45 -4.79
C PHE A 255 -5.53 -22.03 -5.80
N ALA A 256 -5.56 -22.52 -7.03
CA ALA A 256 -4.65 -22.08 -8.08
C ALA A 256 -4.85 -20.60 -8.42
N LEU A 257 -6.10 -20.11 -8.45
CA LEU A 257 -6.40 -18.69 -8.64
C LEU A 257 -5.92 -17.85 -7.45
N MET A 258 -6.15 -18.35 -6.21
CA MET A 258 -5.77 -17.67 -4.97
C MET A 258 -4.26 -17.60 -4.76
N PHE A 259 -3.53 -18.64 -5.22
CA PHE A 259 -2.09 -18.77 -5.01
C PHE A 259 -1.28 -18.60 -6.30
N TYR A 260 -1.91 -18.12 -7.38
CA TYR A 260 -1.20 -17.80 -8.61
C TYR A 260 -0.16 -16.70 -8.34
N GLN A 261 1.09 -17.07 -8.45
CA GLN A 261 2.20 -16.15 -8.31
C GLN A 261 2.75 -15.80 -9.69
N ARG A 262 2.61 -14.56 -10.09
CA ARG A 262 3.23 -14.01 -11.29
C ARG A 262 4.24 -12.95 -10.88
N THR A 263 5.50 -13.17 -11.20
CA THR A 263 6.54 -12.15 -11.04
C THR A 263 6.63 -11.34 -12.33
N ILE A 264 6.34 -10.05 -12.23
CA ILE A 264 6.45 -9.12 -13.34
C ILE A 264 7.46 -8.05 -12.94
N LYS A 265 8.44 -7.81 -13.80
CA LYS A 265 9.30 -6.64 -13.70
C LYS A 265 8.54 -5.46 -14.29
N THR A 266 8.09 -4.56 -13.46
CA THR A 266 7.36 -3.37 -13.87
C THR A 266 7.91 -2.13 -13.18
N VAL A 267 7.82 -1.01 -13.86
CA VAL A 267 8.10 0.30 -13.26
C VAL A 267 6.88 0.68 -12.44
N ARG A 268 6.89 0.34 -11.15
CA ARG A 268 5.82 0.75 -10.24
C ARG A 268 6.31 1.93 -9.39
N PRO A 269 5.61 3.05 -9.43
CA PRO A 269 6.03 4.22 -8.68
C PRO A 269 5.90 3.99 -7.17
N ASP A 270 7.04 3.79 -6.50
CA ASP A 270 7.12 3.80 -5.03
C ASP A 270 7.43 5.25 -4.57
N PRO A 271 6.62 5.83 -3.66
CA PRO A 271 6.86 7.17 -3.12
C PRO A 271 8.27 7.40 -2.55
N LYS A 272 8.99 6.32 -2.21
CA LYS A 272 10.37 6.40 -1.69
C LYS A 272 11.42 6.61 -2.78
N HIS A 273 11.07 6.35 -4.04
CA HIS A 273 12.03 6.27 -5.15
C HIS A 273 11.63 7.10 -6.36
N CYS A 274 10.52 7.81 -6.30
CA CYS A 274 10.03 8.68 -7.37
C CYS A 274 9.40 9.95 -6.79
N PHE A 275 9.20 10.95 -7.62
CA PHE A 275 8.36 12.10 -7.29
C PHE A 275 6.88 11.66 -7.38
N TYR A 276 6.36 11.14 -6.29
CA TYR A 276 5.05 10.52 -6.27
C TYR A 276 3.94 11.56 -6.25
N LYS A 277 3.10 11.55 -7.30
CA LYS A 277 1.88 12.37 -7.43
C LYS A 277 2.09 13.82 -7.00
N ILE A 278 3.12 14.46 -7.55
CA ILE A 278 3.45 15.86 -7.27
C ILE A 278 2.65 16.81 -8.15
N ARG A 279 2.37 18.02 -7.64
CA ARG A 279 1.86 19.14 -8.42
C ARG A 279 2.99 19.95 -9.04
N GLY A 280 2.71 20.63 -10.18
CA GLY A 280 3.75 21.36 -10.93
C GLY A 280 4.84 20.40 -11.42
N TRP A 281 4.42 19.29 -11.95
CA TRP A 281 5.29 18.23 -12.44
C TRP A 281 6.04 18.64 -13.73
N GLU A 282 5.48 19.55 -14.54
CA GLU A 282 6.06 20.06 -15.78
C GLU A 282 7.36 20.81 -15.48
N ASP A 283 7.31 21.77 -14.56
CA ASP A 283 8.49 22.52 -14.12
C ASP A 283 9.56 21.59 -13.54
N THR A 284 9.09 20.59 -12.76
CA THR A 284 10.00 19.59 -12.16
C THR A 284 10.69 18.75 -13.24
N LYS A 285 9.94 18.32 -14.28
CA LYS A 285 10.48 17.56 -15.41
C LYS A 285 11.47 18.40 -16.21
N THR A 286 11.12 19.65 -16.52
CA THR A 286 11.98 20.59 -17.27
C THR A 286 13.29 20.80 -16.54
N LEU A 287 13.24 21.12 -15.24
CA LEU A 287 14.43 21.30 -14.42
C LEU A 287 15.29 20.03 -14.35
N LEU A 288 14.66 18.84 -14.21
CA LEU A 288 15.37 17.56 -14.24
C LEU A 288 16.13 17.35 -15.55
N ASN A 289 15.49 17.62 -16.67
CA ASN A 289 16.08 17.46 -18.01
C ASN A 289 17.21 18.47 -18.23
N GLU A 290 17.05 19.73 -17.80
CA GLU A 290 18.10 20.75 -17.88
C GLU A 290 19.33 20.35 -17.06
N MET A 291 19.12 19.92 -15.83
CA MET A 291 20.22 19.49 -14.95
C MET A 291 20.88 18.20 -15.46
N HIS A 292 20.10 17.27 -16.00
CA HIS A 292 20.63 16.06 -16.63
C HIS A 292 21.50 16.43 -17.84
N LYS A 293 21.03 17.30 -18.74
CA LYS A 293 21.82 17.79 -19.89
C LYS A 293 23.12 18.44 -19.44
N LYS A 294 23.05 19.33 -18.42
CA LYS A 294 24.24 20.03 -17.89
C LYS A 294 25.30 19.08 -17.34
N HIS A 295 24.89 17.93 -16.77
CA HIS A 295 25.83 16.98 -16.15
C HIS A 295 26.08 15.74 -17.01
N SER A 296 25.54 15.66 -18.22
CA SER A 296 25.73 14.52 -19.13
C SER A 296 27.18 14.44 -19.57
N GLN A 297 27.65 13.24 -19.84
CA GLN A 297 29.06 13.04 -20.31
C GLN A 297 29.28 13.67 -21.68
N SER A 298 28.31 13.66 -22.58
CA SER A 298 28.40 14.29 -23.89
C SER A 298 28.66 15.78 -23.77
N THR A 299 27.92 16.50 -22.96
CA THR A 299 28.09 17.93 -22.73
C THR A 299 29.51 18.25 -22.14
N LYS A 300 30.00 17.38 -21.25
CA LYS A 300 31.38 17.55 -20.71
C LYS A 300 32.45 17.33 -21.77
N LEU A 301 32.27 16.35 -22.66
CA LEU A 301 33.15 16.08 -23.77
C LEU A 301 33.15 17.23 -24.80
N ASP A 302 31.97 17.75 -25.12
CA ASP A 302 31.79 18.89 -26.02
C ASP A 302 32.50 20.13 -25.47
N ASN A 303 32.33 20.44 -24.18
CA ASN A 303 33.04 21.55 -23.52
C ASN A 303 34.55 21.35 -23.50
N LEU A 304 35.07 20.13 -23.29
CA LEU A 304 36.50 19.85 -23.34
C LEU A 304 37.04 20.01 -24.77
N ALA A 305 36.31 19.54 -25.78
CA ALA A 305 36.67 19.71 -27.17
C ALA A 305 36.77 21.21 -27.56
N GLU A 306 35.81 22.02 -27.11
CA GLU A 306 35.82 23.48 -27.35
C GLU A 306 37.01 24.16 -26.68
N ILE A 307 37.30 23.81 -25.41
CA ILE A 307 38.47 24.36 -24.70
C ILE A 307 39.79 23.99 -25.41
N LEU A 308 39.93 22.75 -25.88
CA LEU A 308 41.09 22.30 -26.62
C LEU A 308 41.26 23.04 -27.97
N THR A 309 40.13 23.28 -28.67
CA THR A 309 40.14 24.03 -29.92
C THR A 309 40.60 25.48 -29.69
N GLN A 310 40.04 26.14 -28.65
CA GLN A 310 40.44 27.51 -28.29
C GLN A 310 41.92 27.61 -27.87
N GLN A 311 42.47 26.60 -27.17
CA GLN A 311 43.89 26.56 -26.82
C GLN A 311 44.81 26.42 -28.04
N ASN A 312 44.38 25.62 -29.03
CA ASN A 312 45.16 25.47 -30.26
C ASN A 312 45.12 26.73 -31.12
N GLU A 313 43.98 27.41 -31.23
CA GLU A 313 43.86 28.68 -31.97
C GLU A 313 44.62 29.83 -31.29
N GLY A 314 44.87 29.78 -30.00
CA GLY A 314 45.66 30.79 -29.26
C GLY A 314 47.17 30.56 -29.29
N GLN A 315 47.62 29.45 -29.92
CA GLN A 315 49.04 29.12 -30.09
C GLN A 315 49.57 29.36 -31.52
N GLU A 316 48.68 29.64 -32.48
CA GLU A 316 49.02 30.16 -33.79
C GLU A 316 49.06 31.72 -33.79
#